data_b850e68c08b9a4a1393a00f80e9def05
#
_entry.id   b850e68c08b9a4a1393a00f80e9def05
#
_cell.length_a   1.000
_cell.length_b   1.000
_cell.length_c   1.000
_cell.angle_alpha   90.00
_cell.angle_beta   90.00
_cell.angle_gamma   90.00
#
_symmetry.space_group_name_H-M   'P 1'
#
loop_
_entity.id
_entity.type
_entity.pdbx_description
1 polymer ?
#
loop_
_entity_poly.entity_id
_entity_poly.type
_entity_poly.pdbx_seq_one_letter_code
_entity_poly.pdbx_strand_id
1 'polypeptide(L)'
;MTSSDASGSGALAGLRPRLPSPLCEVDDARFGRRGVRLLLKRDDLIHPELVGNKWRKLAPNLDEAAGRTVLTFGGAYSNHLRATAAAGRLLGLRTVGVVRGQELAGRPLNPSLARCAADGMRLHFVDRAAYRRKAEPETLAAVLRAADAEDAYVVPEGGSNSAAVRGCRALGEELAGHADVIAVACGTGGTLAGLAAGAGGGVRVLGVPVLRGGFLAEGIRALQTGAFGGPRGDWSLEERFHFGGYARTAPELEAFAADFEHRHGVPVERVYVAKLLYALVALAEENAFSRGSTVAAVITGRPFPEQNDWSGLGPGPARRPLPRERGRAGGKGRGGETGGHGLGVPPS
;
A
#
# COMPACT_ATOMS: atom_id res chain seq x y z
N MET A 1 -30.36 -15.63 11.79
CA MET A 1 -29.58 -14.62 11.05
C MET A 1 -28.96 -13.69 12.09
N THR A 2 -27.79 -14.03 12.54
CA THR A 2 -27.08 -13.28 13.58
C THR A 2 -26.23 -12.22 12.88
N SER A 3 -26.50 -10.96 13.15
CA SER A 3 -25.66 -9.84 12.77
C SER A 3 -24.28 -10.05 13.41
N SER A 4 -23.27 -10.35 12.58
CA SER A 4 -21.88 -10.41 13.05
C SER A 4 -21.45 -8.99 13.39
N ASP A 5 -21.25 -8.74 14.66
CA ASP A 5 -20.65 -7.54 15.20
C ASP A 5 -19.33 -7.25 14.47
N ALA A 6 -19.36 -6.22 13.62
CA ALA A 6 -18.17 -5.58 13.04
C ALA A 6 -17.53 -4.63 14.07
N SER A 7 -17.60 -4.96 15.33
CA SER A 7 -16.88 -4.28 16.42
C SER A 7 -15.40 -4.64 16.28
N GLY A 8 -14.58 -3.62 16.19
CA GLY A 8 -13.11 -3.75 16.11
C GLY A 8 -12.61 -4.75 17.14
N SER A 9 -11.57 -5.48 16.77
CA SER A 9 -11.04 -6.58 17.53
C SER A 9 -10.85 -6.25 19.00
N GLY A 10 -11.01 -7.24 19.89
CA GLY A 10 -10.98 -7.06 21.34
C GLY A 10 -9.75 -6.31 21.86
N ALA A 11 -8.57 -6.51 21.24
CA ALA A 11 -7.35 -5.85 21.64
C ALA A 11 -7.37 -4.33 21.44
N LEU A 12 -7.94 -3.83 20.33
CA LEU A 12 -8.00 -2.39 20.03
C LEU A 12 -9.30 -1.70 20.47
N ALA A 13 -10.32 -2.45 20.86
CA ALA A 13 -11.62 -1.86 21.24
C ALA A 13 -11.50 -0.85 22.39
N GLY A 14 -10.62 -1.10 23.34
CA GLY A 14 -10.32 -0.20 24.47
C GLY A 14 -9.73 1.16 24.06
N LEU A 15 -9.20 1.29 22.84
CA LEU A 15 -8.64 2.54 22.31
C LEU A 15 -9.68 3.48 21.70
N ARG A 16 -10.96 3.10 21.72
CA ARG A 16 -12.12 3.93 21.29
C ARG A 16 -11.96 4.50 19.88
N PRO A 17 -11.83 3.68 18.84
CA PRO A 17 -11.73 4.17 17.47
C PRO A 17 -13.00 4.89 17.04
N ARG A 18 -12.86 5.89 16.17
CA ARG A 18 -14.01 6.52 15.51
C ARG A 18 -14.40 5.69 14.29
N LEU A 19 -15.22 4.67 14.53
CA LEU A 19 -15.78 3.80 13.48
C LEU A 19 -17.33 3.82 13.54
N PRO A 20 -18.03 3.80 12.39
CA PRO A 20 -17.45 3.98 11.06
C PRO A 20 -16.70 5.30 10.93
N SER A 21 -15.61 5.32 10.11
CA SER A 21 -14.88 6.56 9.90
C SER A 21 -15.74 7.60 9.18
N PRO A 22 -15.55 8.91 9.42
CA PRO A 22 -16.42 9.92 8.84
C PRO A 22 -16.43 9.90 7.31
N LEU A 23 -17.58 10.15 6.73
CA LEU A 23 -17.78 10.40 5.31
C LEU A 23 -18.22 11.84 5.13
N CYS A 24 -17.44 12.62 4.37
CA CYS A 24 -17.66 14.06 4.18
C CYS A 24 -17.78 14.35 2.70
N GLU A 25 -18.80 15.10 2.31
CA GLU A 25 -18.88 15.67 0.96
C GLU A 25 -18.01 16.92 0.87
N VAL A 26 -17.32 17.10 -0.24
CA VAL A 26 -16.57 18.32 -0.56
C VAL A 26 -17.06 18.90 -1.87
N ASP A 27 -17.33 20.19 -1.87
CA ASP A 27 -17.66 20.94 -3.07
C ASP A 27 -16.35 21.33 -3.78
N ASP A 28 -16.02 20.57 -4.83
CA ASP A 28 -14.88 20.87 -5.69
C ASP A 28 -15.36 21.10 -7.12
N ALA A 29 -15.14 22.33 -7.60
CA ALA A 29 -15.59 22.74 -8.91
C ALA A 29 -15.05 21.88 -10.08
N ARG A 30 -13.92 21.17 -9.88
CA ARG A 30 -13.37 20.26 -10.88
C ARG A 30 -14.27 19.04 -11.10
N PHE A 31 -14.93 18.57 -10.04
CA PHE A 31 -15.94 17.50 -10.08
C PHE A 31 -17.32 18.07 -10.44
N GLY A 32 -17.74 19.17 -9.79
CA GLY A 32 -19.07 19.75 -9.97
C GLY A 32 -19.36 20.13 -11.41
N ARG A 33 -18.40 20.71 -12.14
CA ARG A 33 -18.54 21.01 -13.58
C ARG A 33 -18.79 19.78 -14.46
N ARG A 34 -18.40 18.60 -13.99
CA ARG A 34 -18.63 17.32 -14.67
C ARG A 34 -19.91 16.63 -14.19
N GLY A 35 -20.62 17.23 -13.24
CA GLY A 35 -21.81 16.66 -12.62
C GLY A 35 -21.49 15.43 -11.76
N VAL A 36 -20.30 15.37 -11.17
CA VAL A 36 -19.81 14.31 -10.28
C VAL A 36 -19.73 14.85 -8.86
N ARG A 37 -20.16 14.05 -7.88
CA ARG A 37 -20.02 14.38 -6.46
C ARG A 37 -18.76 13.75 -5.90
N LEU A 38 -18.01 14.49 -5.06
CA LEU A 38 -16.83 13.98 -4.37
C LEU A 38 -17.11 13.80 -2.89
N LEU A 39 -16.90 12.58 -2.40
CA LEU A 39 -16.91 12.24 -0.98
C LEU A 39 -15.51 11.89 -0.51
N LEU A 40 -15.16 12.29 0.72
CA LEU A 40 -13.93 11.89 1.38
C LEU A 40 -14.25 10.94 2.53
N LYS A 41 -13.78 9.71 2.45
CA LYS A 41 -13.82 8.73 3.55
C LYS A 41 -12.61 8.93 4.44
N ARG A 42 -12.83 9.50 5.62
CA ARG A 42 -11.81 10.04 6.51
C ARG A 42 -11.24 8.97 7.46
N ASP A 43 -10.59 7.95 6.88
CA ASP A 43 -9.90 6.93 7.68
C ASP A 43 -8.75 7.53 8.51
N ASP A 44 -8.18 8.64 8.08
CA ASP A 44 -7.20 9.42 8.83
C ASP A 44 -7.69 9.90 10.21
N LEU A 45 -8.99 9.88 10.43
CA LEU A 45 -9.64 10.29 11.69
C LEU A 45 -10.09 9.11 12.57
N ILE A 46 -9.78 7.87 12.21
CA ILE A 46 -10.15 6.69 13.02
C ILE A 46 -9.54 6.78 14.41
N HIS A 47 -8.24 7.08 14.50
CA HIS A 47 -7.53 7.20 15.77
C HIS A 47 -6.38 8.20 15.65
N PRO A 48 -6.09 8.99 16.69
CA PRO A 48 -5.06 10.04 16.63
C PRO A 48 -3.64 9.50 16.41
N GLU A 49 -3.32 8.30 16.85
CA GLU A 49 -1.98 7.73 16.79
C GLU A 49 -1.85 6.53 15.85
N LEU A 50 -2.85 5.65 15.79
CA LEU A 50 -2.92 4.59 14.78
C LEU A 50 -3.59 5.13 13.52
N VAL A 51 -2.86 5.93 12.78
CA VAL A 51 -3.41 6.77 11.73
C VAL A 51 -3.88 5.96 10.52
N GLY A 52 -5.10 6.24 10.11
CA GLY A 52 -5.65 5.85 8.82
C GLY A 52 -5.93 4.36 8.67
N ASN A 53 -5.76 3.87 7.47
CA ASN A 53 -5.99 2.47 7.12
C ASN A 53 -5.13 1.47 7.90
N LYS A 54 -4.12 1.94 8.66
CA LYS A 54 -3.30 1.08 9.49
C LYS A 54 -4.07 0.53 10.68
N TRP A 55 -5.03 1.28 11.21
CA TRP A 55 -5.99 0.75 12.16
C TRP A 55 -6.64 -0.54 11.66
N ARG A 56 -7.29 -0.48 10.48
CA ARG A 56 -8.03 -1.60 9.89
C ARG A 56 -7.16 -2.83 9.64
N LYS A 57 -5.90 -2.60 9.27
CA LYS A 57 -4.94 -3.68 9.01
C LYS A 57 -4.38 -4.28 10.28
N LEU A 58 -4.09 -3.45 11.28
CA LEU A 58 -3.45 -3.91 12.52
C LEU A 58 -4.45 -4.60 13.45
N ALA A 59 -5.68 -4.15 13.53
CA ALA A 59 -6.68 -4.69 14.44
C ALA A 59 -6.72 -6.24 14.42
N PRO A 60 -7.03 -6.91 13.30
CA PRO A 60 -7.07 -8.37 13.29
C PRO A 60 -5.70 -9.03 13.44
N ASN A 61 -4.61 -8.36 13.05
CA ASN A 61 -3.26 -8.87 13.26
C ASN A 61 -2.88 -8.90 14.76
N LEU A 62 -3.29 -7.90 15.50
CA LEU A 62 -3.01 -7.81 16.94
C LEU A 62 -3.83 -8.82 17.74
N ASP A 63 -5.04 -9.16 17.28
CA ASP A 63 -5.81 -10.24 17.87
C ASP A 63 -5.14 -11.61 17.62
N GLU A 64 -4.72 -11.88 16.38
CA GLU A 64 -4.01 -13.10 16.03
C GLU A 64 -2.64 -13.19 16.73
N ALA A 65 -2.02 -12.04 17.03
CA ALA A 65 -0.77 -11.99 17.81
C ALA A 65 -0.96 -12.50 19.24
N ALA A 66 -2.16 -12.36 19.83
CA ALA A 66 -2.52 -12.89 21.14
C ALA A 66 -1.50 -12.54 22.25
N GLY A 67 -1.02 -11.30 22.30
CA GLY A 67 -0.05 -10.82 23.28
C GLY A 67 1.41 -11.14 22.98
N ARG A 68 1.72 -11.88 21.91
CA ARG A 68 3.11 -12.11 21.47
C ARG A 68 3.80 -10.84 21.02
N THR A 69 5.13 -10.86 21.00
CA THR A 69 5.92 -9.84 20.32
C THR A 69 5.46 -9.70 18.86
N VAL A 70 5.22 -8.48 18.38
CA VAL A 70 4.85 -8.23 16.98
C VAL A 70 6.09 -7.75 16.23
N LEU A 71 6.53 -8.54 15.26
CA LEU A 71 7.61 -8.16 14.34
C LEU A 71 7.04 -7.74 13.00
N THR A 72 7.51 -6.61 12.47
CA THR A 72 7.08 -6.14 11.15
C THR A 72 8.22 -5.48 10.36
N PHE A 73 7.97 -5.19 9.09
CA PHE A 73 8.95 -4.72 8.12
C PHE A 73 8.59 -3.33 7.57
N GLY A 74 9.59 -2.50 7.34
CA GLY A 74 9.37 -1.21 6.69
C GLY A 74 10.65 -0.49 6.29
N GLY A 75 10.51 0.53 5.43
CA GLY A 75 11.58 1.50 5.18
C GLY A 75 11.62 2.56 6.28
N ALA A 76 12.63 3.43 6.24
CA ALA A 76 12.91 4.43 7.27
C ALA A 76 11.78 5.45 7.55
N TYR A 77 10.85 5.61 6.61
CA TYR A 77 9.68 6.51 6.74
C TYR A 77 8.35 5.75 6.68
N SER A 78 8.34 4.49 7.10
CA SER A 78 7.17 3.63 7.01
C SER A 78 6.06 4.05 7.97
N ASN A 79 4.89 4.43 7.42
CA ASN A 79 3.67 4.65 8.19
C ASN A 79 3.22 3.39 8.94
N HIS A 80 3.59 2.21 8.42
CA HIS A 80 3.25 0.95 9.06
C HIS A 80 4.10 0.69 10.30
N LEU A 81 5.43 0.96 10.25
CA LEU A 81 6.28 0.87 11.44
C LEU A 81 5.77 1.79 12.56
N ARG A 82 5.48 3.06 12.24
CA ARG A 82 4.94 4.00 13.24
C ARG A 82 3.64 3.53 13.87
N ALA A 83 2.70 3.06 13.05
CA ALA A 83 1.43 2.58 13.56
C ALA A 83 1.59 1.32 14.44
N THR A 84 2.50 0.41 14.06
CA THR A 84 2.79 -0.79 14.87
C THR A 84 3.48 -0.42 16.19
N ALA A 85 4.41 0.53 16.17
CA ALA A 85 5.06 1.03 17.39
C ALA A 85 4.05 1.68 18.34
N ALA A 86 3.21 2.57 17.82
CA ALA A 86 2.15 3.21 18.60
C ALA A 86 1.18 2.19 19.20
N ALA A 87 0.77 1.16 18.41
CA ALA A 87 -0.07 0.08 18.91
C ALA A 87 0.62 -0.69 20.07
N GLY A 88 1.91 -1.00 19.91
CA GLY A 88 2.71 -1.63 20.96
C GLY A 88 2.71 -0.84 22.25
N ARG A 89 2.99 0.47 22.17
CA ARG A 89 2.96 1.35 23.34
C ARG A 89 1.57 1.41 24.01
N LEU A 90 0.52 1.59 23.19
CA LEU A 90 -0.84 1.75 23.70
C LEU A 90 -1.42 0.48 24.34
N LEU A 91 -0.95 -0.70 23.88
CA LEU A 91 -1.44 -2.00 24.34
C LEU A 91 -0.45 -2.73 25.26
N GLY A 92 0.72 -2.14 25.54
CA GLY A 92 1.75 -2.81 26.35
C GLY A 92 2.41 -4.00 25.63
N LEU A 93 2.41 -4.06 24.31
CA LEU A 93 2.98 -5.14 23.51
C LEU A 93 4.41 -4.82 23.08
N ARG A 94 5.28 -5.83 23.13
CA ARG A 94 6.62 -5.70 22.54
C ARG A 94 6.52 -5.64 21.02
N THR A 95 7.24 -4.70 20.40
CA THR A 95 7.29 -4.57 18.95
C THR A 95 8.72 -4.53 18.43
N VAL A 96 8.94 -5.15 17.27
CA VAL A 96 10.22 -5.16 16.55
C VAL A 96 9.98 -4.66 15.12
N GLY A 97 10.69 -3.61 14.74
CA GLY A 97 10.67 -3.07 13.39
C GLY A 97 11.92 -3.47 12.61
N VAL A 98 11.78 -4.34 11.62
CA VAL A 98 12.86 -4.68 10.69
C VAL A 98 12.95 -3.61 9.62
N VAL A 99 14.03 -2.80 9.71
CA VAL A 99 14.22 -1.61 8.88
C VAL A 99 15.13 -1.91 7.69
N ARG A 100 14.67 -1.57 6.50
CA ARG A 100 15.46 -1.70 5.27
C ARG A 100 16.56 -0.64 5.22
N GLY A 101 17.81 -1.06 5.25
CA GLY A 101 18.99 -0.20 5.15
C GLY A 101 19.90 -0.35 6.35
N GLN A 102 20.78 -1.34 6.32
CA GLN A 102 21.76 -1.58 7.37
C GLN A 102 22.69 -0.38 7.57
N GLU A 103 22.91 0.41 6.52
CA GLU A 103 23.66 1.67 6.54
C GLU A 103 23.07 2.74 7.49
N LEU A 104 21.85 2.55 7.96
CA LEU A 104 21.18 3.46 8.89
C LEU A 104 21.46 3.12 10.37
N ALA A 105 21.94 1.91 10.66
CA ALA A 105 22.13 1.45 12.05
C ALA A 105 23.12 2.31 12.87
N GLY A 106 24.14 2.87 12.22
CA GLY A 106 25.16 3.71 12.85
C GLY A 106 24.91 5.22 12.70
N ARG A 107 23.72 5.63 12.24
CA ARG A 107 23.38 7.03 12.00
C ARG A 107 22.33 7.52 13.00
N PRO A 108 22.24 8.83 13.27
CA PRO A 108 21.11 9.41 13.97
C PRO A 108 19.80 8.98 13.32
N LEU A 109 18.83 8.58 14.14
CA LEU A 109 17.51 8.20 13.65
C LEU A 109 16.82 9.40 13.02
N ASN A 110 16.24 9.20 11.84
CA ASN A 110 15.33 10.19 11.29
C ASN A 110 14.07 10.31 12.18
N PRO A 111 13.29 11.39 12.07
CA PRO A 111 12.13 11.63 12.93
C PRO A 111 11.13 10.47 12.98
N SER A 112 10.92 9.77 11.87
CA SER A 112 10.00 8.62 11.79
C SER A 112 10.48 7.42 12.60
N LEU A 113 11.76 7.07 12.50
CA LEU A 113 12.37 5.98 13.28
C LEU A 113 12.56 6.37 14.74
N ALA A 114 12.92 7.65 15.02
CA ALA A 114 13.00 8.18 16.37
C ALA A 114 11.65 8.07 17.09
N ARG A 115 10.55 8.38 16.40
CA ARG A 115 9.19 8.16 16.93
C ARG A 115 8.91 6.68 17.21
N CYS A 116 9.27 5.77 16.32
CA CYS A 116 9.11 4.33 16.56
C CYS A 116 9.89 3.89 17.81
N ALA A 117 11.13 4.33 17.97
CA ALA A 117 11.95 4.02 19.15
C ALA A 117 11.37 4.64 20.43
N ALA A 118 10.89 5.88 20.39
CA ALA A 118 10.23 6.54 21.52
C ALA A 118 8.93 5.83 21.94
N ASP A 119 8.22 5.21 20.99
CA ASP A 119 7.06 4.37 21.26
C ASP A 119 7.45 2.95 21.73
N GLY A 120 8.74 2.67 22.00
CA GLY A 120 9.24 1.42 22.55
C GLY A 120 9.50 0.31 21.51
N MET A 121 9.45 0.61 20.21
CA MET A 121 9.78 -0.36 19.18
C MET A 121 11.29 -0.59 19.10
N ARG A 122 11.70 -1.85 19.19
CA ARG A 122 13.08 -2.24 18.90
C ARG A 122 13.34 -2.21 17.40
N LEU A 123 14.31 -1.42 16.95
CA LEU A 123 14.67 -1.32 15.54
C LEU A 123 15.79 -2.31 15.20
N HIS A 124 15.57 -3.16 14.21
CA HIS A 124 16.55 -4.10 13.68
C HIS A 124 16.83 -3.77 12.22
N PHE A 125 18.05 -3.35 11.91
CA PHE A 125 18.42 -2.91 10.57
C PHE A 125 18.99 -4.07 9.76
N VAL A 126 18.50 -4.25 8.53
CA VAL A 126 18.97 -5.29 7.61
C VAL A 126 19.37 -4.69 6.27
N ASP A 127 20.31 -5.34 5.58
CA ASP A 127 20.70 -4.92 4.26
C ASP A 127 19.57 -5.07 3.23
N ARG A 128 19.72 -4.41 2.09
CA ARG A 128 18.68 -4.37 1.07
C ARG A 128 18.47 -5.73 0.36
N ALA A 129 19.46 -6.62 0.36
CA ALA A 129 19.36 -7.94 -0.25
C ALA A 129 18.55 -8.88 0.67
N ALA A 130 18.89 -8.95 1.95
CA ALA A 130 18.13 -9.69 2.95
C ALA A 130 16.68 -9.16 3.03
N TYR A 131 16.49 -7.85 3.02
CA TYR A 131 15.15 -7.25 3.03
C TYR A 131 14.29 -7.66 1.81
N ARG A 132 14.87 -7.79 0.62
CA ARG A 132 14.11 -8.28 -0.55
C ARG A 132 13.67 -9.72 -0.41
N ARG A 133 14.46 -10.55 0.30
CA ARG A 133 14.18 -11.96 0.54
C ARG A 133 13.45 -12.25 1.84
N LYS A 134 12.93 -11.23 2.52
CA LYS A 134 12.28 -11.33 3.84
C LYS A 134 11.08 -12.30 3.92
N ALA A 135 10.51 -12.69 2.78
CA ALA A 135 9.44 -13.68 2.70
C ALA A 135 9.96 -15.13 2.56
N GLU A 136 11.26 -15.32 2.27
CA GLU A 136 11.86 -16.63 2.22
C GLU A 136 12.01 -17.19 3.62
N PRO A 137 11.60 -18.44 3.89
CA PRO A 137 11.58 -19.01 5.24
C PRO A 137 12.94 -18.94 5.96
N GLU A 138 14.04 -19.24 5.26
CA GLU A 138 15.38 -19.19 5.82
C GLU A 138 15.83 -17.76 6.19
N THR A 139 15.55 -16.81 5.31
CA THR A 139 15.85 -15.38 5.54
C THR A 139 15.03 -14.85 6.70
N LEU A 140 13.75 -15.19 6.75
CA LEU A 140 12.88 -14.79 7.86
C LEU A 140 13.37 -15.38 9.19
N ALA A 141 13.68 -16.67 9.23
CA ALA A 141 14.21 -17.33 10.43
C ALA A 141 15.53 -16.70 10.91
N ALA A 142 16.43 -16.33 9.98
CA ALA A 142 17.67 -15.65 10.32
C ALA A 142 17.41 -14.24 10.91
N VAL A 143 16.46 -13.49 10.36
CA VAL A 143 16.06 -12.18 10.87
C VAL A 143 15.41 -12.30 12.26
N LEU A 144 14.54 -13.28 12.48
CA LEU A 144 13.90 -13.52 13.77
C LEU A 144 14.95 -13.82 14.86
N ARG A 145 15.91 -14.72 14.59
CA ARG A 145 17.02 -14.99 15.51
C ARG A 145 17.88 -13.77 15.79
N ALA A 146 18.31 -13.06 14.73
CA ALA A 146 19.14 -11.87 14.87
C ALA A 146 18.43 -10.73 15.61
N ALA A 147 17.11 -10.72 15.55
CA ALA A 147 16.27 -9.74 16.25
C ALA A 147 15.81 -10.26 17.63
N ASP A 148 16.26 -11.43 18.11
CA ASP A 148 15.83 -12.06 19.38
C ASP A 148 14.29 -12.03 19.51
N ALA A 149 13.62 -12.61 18.49
CA ALA A 149 12.17 -12.55 18.33
C ALA A 149 11.62 -13.80 17.62
N GLU A 150 12.15 -14.99 17.92
CA GLU A 150 11.82 -16.24 17.24
C GLU A 150 10.35 -16.62 17.40
N ASP A 151 9.73 -16.28 18.53
CA ASP A 151 8.32 -16.51 18.86
C ASP A 151 7.39 -15.40 18.41
N ALA A 152 7.92 -14.35 17.72
CA ALA A 152 7.12 -13.21 17.34
C ALA A 152 6.02 -13.57 16.32
N TYR A 153 4.89 -12.87 16.44
CA TYR A 153 3.89 -12.81 15.37
C TYR A 153 4.39 -11.87 14.27
N VAL A 154 4.54 -12.41 13.06
CA VAL A 154 5.11 -11.69 11.94
C VAL A 154 4.02 -11.01 11.12
N VAL A 155 4.04 -9.68 11.09
CA VAL A 155 3.18 -8.86 10.22
C VAL A 155 4.00 -8.42 9.00
N PRO A 156 3.60 -8.77 7.77
CA PRO A 156 4.34 -8.40 6.57
C PRO A 156 4.45 -6.89 6.34
N GLU A 157 5.34 -6.50 5.42
CA GLU A 157 5.50 -5.11 5.01
C GLU A 157 4.17 -4.46 4.61
N GLY A 158 3.93 -3.25 5.15
CA GLY A 158 2.67 -2.53 4.94
C GLY A 158 1.46 -3.17 5.61
N GLY A 159 1.65 -4.20 6.42
CA GLY A 159 0.60 -4.93 7.11
C GLY A 159 -0.31 -5.73 6.16
N SER A 160 0.20 -6.21 5.03
CA SER A 160 -0.66 -6.85 4.02
C SER A 160 -0.57 -8.36 4.07
N ASN A 161 -1.46 -8.99 4.84
CA ASN A 161 -1.72 -10.41 4.91
C ASN A 161 -3.24 -10.67 4.92
N SER A 162 -3.65 -11.92 5.03
CA SER A 162 -5.07 -12.31 5.03
C SER A 162 -5.88 -11.64 6.16
N ALA A 163 -5.31 -11.55 7.37
CA ALA A 163 -5.95 -10.87 8.49
C ALA A 163 -6.21 -9.38 8.17
N ALA A 164 -5.20 -8.66 7.68
CA ALA A 164 -5.33 -7.26 7.31
C ALA A 164 -6.34 -7.02 6.18
N VAL A 165 -6.38 -7.94 5.19
CA VAL A 165 -7.34 -7.86 4.09
C VAL A 165 -8.76 -8.02 4.60
N ARG A 166 -9.01 -9.00 5.50
CA ARG A 166 -10.31 -9.16 6.17
C ARG A 166 -10.68 -7.91 6.97
N GLY A 167 -9.74 -7.30 7.72
CA GLY A 167 -9.98 -6.07 8.46
C GLY A 167 -10.32 -4.85 7.59
N CYS A 168 -9.81 -4.80 6.36
CA CYS A 168 -10.14 -3.75 5.40
C CYS A 168 -11.49 -3.95 4.69
N ARG A 169 -12.15 -5.10 4.85
CA ARG A 169 -13.47 -5.36 4.27
C ARG A 169 -14.52 -4.39 4.82
N ALA A 170 -14.48 -4.12 6.12
CA ALA A 170 -15.40 -3.18 6.77
C ALA A 170 -15.39 -1.77 6.13
N LEU A 171 -14.27 -1.32 5.55
CA LEU A 171 -14.21 -0.04 4.82
C LEU A 171 -15.14 -0.03 3.59
N GLY A 172 -15.20 -1.15 2.86
CA GLY A 172 -16.12 -1.29 1.73
C GLY A 172 -17.57 -1.33 2.18
N GLU A 173 -17.86 -2.06 3.26
CA GLU A 173 -19.20 -2.16 3.86
C GLU A 173 -19.68 -0.79 4.36
N GLU A 174 -18.82 0.03 4.98
CA GLU A 174 -19.12 1.39 5.40
C GLU A 174 -19.44 2.35 4.22
N LEU A 175 -18.98 2.03 3.00
CA LEU A 175 -19.19 2.84 1.79
C LEU A 175 -20.29 2.27 0.88
N ALA A 176 -20.81 1.09 1.18
CA ALA A 176 -21.87 0.47 0.40
C ALA A 176 -23.11 1.38 0.32
N GLY A 177 -23.63 1.63 -0.88
CA GLY A 177 -24.76 2.52 -1.12
C GLY A 177 -24.46 4.03 -1.05
N HIS A 178 -23.22 4.41 -0.76
CA HIS A 178 -22.83 5.83 -0.69
C HIS A 178 -22.08 6.35 -1.93
N ALA A 179 -21.50 5.46 -2.71
CA ALA A 179 -20.70 5.84 -3.88
C ALA A 179 -20.80 4.81 -5.01
N ASP A 180 -20.73 5.29 -6.25
CA ASP A 180 -20.65 4.47 -7.45
C ASP A 180 -19.22 4.03 -7.74
N VAL A 181 -18.26 4.87 -7.34
CA VAL A 181 -16.83 4.61 -7.45
C VAL A 181 -16.16 4.87 -6.11
N ILE A 182 -15.39 3.91 -5.60
CA ILE A 182 -14.58 4.09 -4.41
C ILE A 182 -13.10 4.00 -4.80
N ALA A 183 -12.33 5.02 -4.47
CA ALA A 183 -10.93 5.08 -4.87
C ALA A 183 -9.98 5.09 -3.66
N VAL A 184 -8.87 4.35 -3.77
CA VAL A 184 -7.86 4.24 -2.71
C VAL A 184 -6.44 4.20 -3.27
N ALA A 185 -5.51 4.89 -2.62
CA ALA A 185 -4.08 4.80 -2.95
C ALA A 185 -3.50 3.45 -2.54
N CYS A 186 -2.70 2.85 -3.41
CA CYS A 186 -2.16 1.51 -3.25
C CYS A 186 -0.64 1.49 -3.13
N GLY A 187 -0.13 1.01 -1.98
CA GLY A 187 1.26 0.55 -1.85
C GLY A 187 1.35 -0.95 -2.09
N THR A 188 1.03 -1.75 -1.08
CA THR A 188 1.06 -3.24 -1.12
C THR A 188 -0.27 -3.87 -1.56
N GLY A 189 -1.32 -3.07 -1.82
CA GLY A 189 -2.61 -3.56 -2.32
C GLY A 189 -3.58 -4.11 -1.27
N GLY A 190 -3.15 -4.38 -0.03
CA GLY A 190 -4.00 -5.04 0.97
C GLY A 190 -5.26 -4.25 1.34
N THR A 191 -5.23 -2.91 1.31
CA THR A 191 -6.43 -2.10 1.56
C THR A 191 -7.43 -2.23 0.42
N LEU A 192 -6.97 -2.15 -0.84
CA LEU A 192 -7.81 -2.34 -2.02
C LEU A 192 -8.44 -3.73 -2.04
N ALA A 193 -7.64 -4.78 -1.73
CA ALA A 193 -8.10 -6.16 -1.70
C ALA A 193 -9.31 -6.36 -0.75
N GLY A 194 -9.22 -5.80 0.46
CA GLY A 194 -10.31 -5.88 1.45
C GLY A 194 -11.48 -4.97 1.11
N LEU A 195 -11.20 -3.71 0.76
CA LEU A 195 -12.21 -2.73 0.34
C LEU A 195 -13.11 -3.27 -0.78
N ALA A 196 -12.51 -3.83 -1.83
CA ALA A 196 -13.26 -4.40 -2.94
C ALA A 196 -14.17 -5.56 -2.51
N ALA A 197 -13.72 -6.38 -1.55
CA ALA A 197 -14.52 -7.48 -1.03
C ALA A 197 -15.74 -7.00 -0.21
N GLY A 198 -15.71 -5.80 0.33
CA GLY A 198 -16.80 -5.21 1.14
C GLY A 198 -17.69 -4.21 0.41
N ALA A 199 -17.27 -3.72 -0.76
CA ALA A 199 -17.97 -2.63 -1.46
C ALA A 199 -19.36 -3.01 -2.01
N GLY A 200 -19.64 -4.30 -2.18
CA GLY A 200 -20.92 -4.76 -2.73
C GLY A 200 -20.97 -4.74 -4.26
N GLY A 201 -22.09 -5.28 -4.81
CA GLY A 201 -22.32 -5.31 -6.25
C GLY A 201 -22.63 -3.91 -6.81
N GLY A 202 -22.18 -3.65 -8.04
CA GLY A 202 -22.46 -2.39 -8.74
C GLY A 202 -21.50 -1.23 -8.37
N VAL A 203 -20.61 -1.39 -7.41
CA VAL A 203 -19.61 -0.39 -7.01
C VAL A 203 -18.27 -0.72 -7.67
N ARG A 204 -17.72 0.21 -8.44
CA ARG A 204 -16.37 0.09 -9.00
C ARG A 204 -15.33 0.57 -7.98
N VAL A 205 -14.35 -0.27 -7.68
CA VAL A 205 -13.25 0.10 -6.79
C VAL A 205 -11.99 0.40 -7.60
N LEU A 206 -11.45 1.62 -7.43
CA LEU A 206 -10.29 2.10 -8.17
C LEU A 206 -9.07 2.18 -7.26
N GLY A 207 -8.03 1.43 -7.58
CA GLY A 207 -6.73 1.53 -6.93
C GLY A 207 -5.82 2.49 -7.70
N VAL A 208 -5.16 3.42 -7.00
CA VAL A 208 -4.12 4.28 -7.57
C VAL A 208 -2.77 3.86 -7.00
N PRO A 209 -1.93 3.10 -7.76
CA PRO A 209 -0.62 2.67 -7.31
C PRO A 209 0.31 3.85 -7.06
N VAL A 210 0.99 3.85 -5.90
CA VAL A 210 2.06 4.81 -5.60
C VAL A 210 3.45 4.27 -5.93
N LEU A 211 3.51 3.00 -6.36
CA LEU A 211 4.71 2.30 -6.81
C LEU A 211 4.69 2.17 -8.33
N ARG A 212 5.85 2.16 -8.94
CA ARG A 212 6.02 1.85 -10.37
C ARG A 212 6.31 0.35 -10.55
N GLY A 213 5.64 -0.35 -11.49
CA GLY A 213 6.08 -1.70 -11.82
C GLY A 213 5.05 -2.71 -12.32
N GLY A 214 3.74 -2.43 -12.36
CA GLY A 214 2.74 -3.32 -13.01
C GLY A 214 2.47 -4.67 -12.32
N PHE A 215 3.09 -4.96 -11.18
CA PHE A 215 2.98 -6.24 -10.44
C PHE A 215 1.86 -6.26 -9.39
N LEU A 216 1.24 -5.11 -9.14
CA LEU A 216 0.33 -4.94 -8.01
C LEU A 216 -0.96 -5.75 -8.17
N ALA A 217 -1.47 -5.88 -9.40
CA ALA A 217 -2.71 -6.60 -9.67
C ALA A 217 -2.62 -8.08 -9.27
N GLU A 218 -1.51 -8.74 -9.56
CA GLU A 218 -1.26 -10.13 -9.15
C GLU A 218 -1.19 -10.25 -7.62
N GLY A 219 -0.47 -9.34 -6.96
CA GLY A 219 -0.38 -9.28 -5.50
C GLY A 219 -1.75 -9.10 -4.83
N ILE A 220 -2.62 -8.25 -5.38
CA ILE A 220 -3.99 -8.05 -4.87
C ILE A 220 -4.82 -9.33 -5.03
N ARG A 221 -4.76 -10.01 -6.18
CA ARG A 221 -5.47 -11.29 -6.39
C ARG A 221 -4.98 -12.37 -5.42
N ALA A 222 -3.67 -12.47 -5.22
CA ALA A 222 -3.09 -13.39 -4.25
C ALA A 222 -3.57 -13.12 -2.82
N LEU A 223 -3.61 -11.85 -2.41
CA LEU A 223 -4.14 -11.43 -1.12
C LEU A 223 -5.63 -11.76 -0.96
N GLN A 224 -6.45 -11.55 -2.00
CA GLN A 224 -7.87 -11.92 -1.97
C GLN A 224 -8.05 -13.43 -1.90
N THR A 225 -7.26 -14.20 -2.66
CA THR A 225 -7.28 -15.65 -2.61
C THR A 225 -6.95 -16.16 -1.21
N GLY A 226 -5.89 -15.64 -0.59
CA GLY A 226 -5.50 -16.01 0.78
C GLY A 226 -6.51 -15.60 1.85
N ALA A 227 -7.23 -14.50 1.66
CA ALA A 227 -8.19 -14.01 2.65
C ALA A 227 -9.60 -14.57 2.48
N PHE A 228 -10.04 -14.83 1.24
CA PHE A 228 -11.43 -15.11 0.87
C PHE A 228 -11.60 -16.34 -0.04
N GLY A 229 -10.54 -17.05 -0.37
CA GLY A 229 -10.56 -18.22 -1.24
C GLY A 229 -10.68 -17.90 -2.74
N GLY A 230 -10.60 -16.62 -3.16
CA GLY A 230 -10.67 -16.20 -4.55
C GLY A 230 -10.88 -14.70 -4.73
N PRO A 231 -10.95 -14.21 -5.98
CA PRO A 231 -11.21 -12.81 -6.30
C PRO A 231 -12.53 -12.32 -5.71
N ARG A 232 -12.56 -11.04 -5.32
CA ARG A 232 -13.74 -10.37 -4.74
C ARG A 232 -13.88 -8.95 -5.25
N GLY A 233 -15.12 -8.57 -5.56
CA GLY A 233 -15.50 -7.23 -5.99
C GLY A 233 -15.01 -6.85 -7.38
N ASP A 234 -15.55 -5.75 -7.92
CA ASP A 234 -15.11 -5.15 -9.17
C ASP A 234 -14.05 -4.09 -8.88
N TRP A 235 -12.80 -4.35 -9.25
CA TRP A 235 -11.71 -3.42 -9.04
C TRP A 235 -10.75 -3.32 -10.23
N SER A 236 -10.18 -2.15 -10.38
CA SER A 236 -9.17 -1.85 -11.40
C SER A 236 -8.05 -0.98 -10.83
N LEU A 237 -6.93 -0.88 -11.57
CA LEU A 237 -5.81 -0.02 -11.21
C LEU A 237 -5.67 1.11 -12.23
N GLU A 238 -5.44 2.32 -11.73
CA GLU A 238 -5.06 3.49 -12.53
C GLU A 238 -3.57 3.76 -12.31
N GLU A 239 -2.75 3.28 -13.23
CA GLU A 239 -1.30 3.22 -13.05
C GLU A 239 -0.53 4.47 -13.48
N ARG A 240 -1.19 5.48 -14.08
CA ARG A 240 -0.54 6.68 -14.64
C ARG A 240 0.06 7.61 -13.57
N PHE A 241 -0.54 7.69 -12.39
CA PHE A 241 -0.31 8.78 -11.43
C PHE A 241 0.65 8.41 -10.28
N HIS A 242 1.62 7.53 -10.51
CA HIS A 242 2.61 7.14 -9.48
C HIS A 242 3.73 8.18 -9.27
N PHE A 243 3.86 9.21 -10.14
CA PHE A 243 4.89 10.27 -10.07
C PHE A 243 6.33 9.73 -9.91
N GLY A 244 6.69 8.70 -10.68
CA GLY A 244 8.01 8.08 -10.64
C GLY A 244 8.18 7.00 -9.57
N GLY A 245 7.19 6.76 -8.68
CA GLY A 245 7.18 5.69 -7.69
C GLY A 245 7.05 6.14 -6.24
N TYR A 246 7.38 5.22 -5.31
CA TYR A 246 7.23 5.44 -3.88
C TYR A 246 8.04 6.64 -3.38
N ALA A 247 7.40 7.48 -2.58
CA ALA A 247 7.98 8.71 -2.01
C ALA A 247 8.62 9.64 -3.05
N ARG A 248 8.23 9.51 -4.33
CA ARG A 248 8.56 10.51 -5.36
C ARG A 248 7.43 11.52 -5.43
N THR A 249 7.80 12.79 -5.49
CA THR A 249 6.90 13.93 -5.69
C THR A 249 7.32 14.72 -6.92
N ALA A 250 6.49 15.62 -7.35
CA ALA A 250 6.78 16.57 -8.41
C ALA A 250 6.21 17.94 -8.00
N PRO A 251 6.76 19.06 -8.49
CA PRO A 251 6.26 20.40 -8.14
C PRO A 251 4.76 20.56 -8.39
N GLU A 252 4.24 19.96 -9.44
CA GLU A 252 2.81 19.95 -9.76
C GLU A 252 1.96 19.23 -8.72
N LEU A 253 2.45 18.09 -8.19
CA LEU A 253 1.77 17.32 -7.13
C LEU A 253 1.77 18.08 -5.81
N GLU A 254 2.87 18.75 -5.47
CA GLU A 254 2.97 19.59 -4.26
C GLU A 254 2.04 20.80 -4.34
N ALA A 255 2.04 21.50 -5.47
CA ALA A 255 1.13 22.63 -5.72
C ALA A 255 -0.35 22.20 -5.65
N PHE A 256 -0.67 21.05 -6.26
CA PHE A 256 -2.02 20.48 -6.20
C PHE A 256 -2.44 20.16 -4.77
N ALA A 257 -1.56 19.51 -4.01
CA ALA A 257 -1.89 19.13 -2.64
C ALA A 257 -2.09 20.35 -1.74
N ALA A 258 -1.25 21.38 -1.89
CA ALA A 258 -1.41 22.63 -1.17
C ALA A 258 -2.71 23.37 -1.56
N ASP A 259 -3.08 23.39 -2.84
CA ASP A 259 -4.36 23.95 -3.31
C ASP A 259 -5.55 23.20 -2.74
N PHE A 260 -5.50 21.87 -2.73
CA PHE A 260 -6.57 21.03 -2.16
C PHE A 260 -6.72 21.25 -0.65
N GLU A 261 -5.63 21.30 0.09
CA GLU A 261 -5.62 21.64 1.52
C GLU A 261 -6.24 22.98 1.80
N HIS A 262 -5.85 24.01 1.01
CA HIS A 262 -6.36 25.36 1.15
C HIS A 262 -7.87 25.45 0.90
N ARG A 263 -8.35 24.78 -0.16
CA ARG A 263 -9.78 24.79 -0.54
C ARG A 263 -10.67 24.07 0.44
N HIS A 264 -10.23 22.92 0.94
CA HIS A 264 -11.10 21.97 1.65
C HIS A 264 -10.76 21.81 3.14
N GLY A 265 -9.69 22.42 3.63
CA GLY A 265 -9.26 22.30 5.03
C GLY A 265 -8.87 20.87 5.42
N VAL A 266 -8.53 20.01 4.45
CA VAL A 266 -8.18 18.61 4.68
C VAL A 266 -6.68 18.42 4.47
N PRO A 267 -5.91 18.06 5.50
CA PRO A 267 -4.49 17.77 5.35
C PRO A 267 -4.26 16.61 4.37
N VAL A 268 -3.40 16.82 3.39
CA VAL A 268 -3.13 15.86 2.30
C VAL A 268 -1.74 15.24 2.46
N GLU A 269 -1.67 13.96 2.77
CA GLU A 269 -0.42 13.21 2.85
C GLU A 269 0.17 13.02 1.44
N ARG A 270 1.47 13.34 1.26
CA ARG A 270 2.10 13.51 -0.07
C ARG A 270 2.43 12.21 -0.80
N VAL A 271 2.64 11.10 -0.08
CA VAL A 271 3.08 9.83 -0.69
C VAL A 271 1.92 9.05 -1.31
N TYR A 272 0.74 9.07 -0.66
CA TYR A 272 -0.44 8.28 -1.02
C TYR A 272 -1.62 9.15 -1.40
N VAL A 273 -2.09 9.98 -0.46
CA VAL A 273 -3.35 10.71 -0.58
C VAL A 273 -3.29 11.77 -1.68
N ALA A 274 -2.17 12.49 -1.80
CA ALA A 274 -2.00 13.50 -2.86
C ALA A 274 -2.10 12.87 -4.25
N LYS A 275 -1.46 11.72 -4.47
CA LYS A 275 -1.50 11.01 -5.77
C LYS A 275 -2.89 10.50 -6.09
N LEU A 276 -3.61 10.00 -5.10
CA LEU A 276 -5.01 9.58 -5.25
C LEU A 276 -5.88 10.76 -5.69
N LEU A 277 -5.85 11.85 -4.94
CA LEU A 277 -6.71 13.01 -5.22
C LEU A 277 -6.36 13.65 -6.56
N TYR A 278 -5.07 13.74 -6.90
CA TYR A 278 -4.61 14.21 -8.20
C TYR A 278 -5.16 13.34 -9.35
N ALA A 279 -5.04 12.01 -9.20
CA ALA A 279 -5.57 11.07 -10.17
C ALA A 279 -7.09 11.23 -10.37
N LEU A 280 -7.84 11.39 -9.28
CA LEU A 280 -9.29 11.55 -9.37
C LEU A 280 -9.70 12.86 -10.04
N VAL A 281 -8.98 13.94 -9.80
CA VAL A 281 -9.22 15.21 -10.51
C VAL A 281 -8.93 15.07 -12.00
N ALA A 282 -7.78 14.48 -12.37
CA ALA A 282 -7.44 14.25 -13.78
C ALA A 282 -8.49 13.37 -14.48
N LEU A 283 -8.92 12.28 -13.84
CA LEU A 283 -9.97 11.40 -14.35
C LEU A 283 -11.31 12.11 -14.49
N ALA A 284 -11.68 13.00 -13.57
CA ALA A 284 -12.88 13.81 -13.69
C ALA A 284 -12.80 14.77 -14.89
N GLU A 285 -11.65 15.41 -15.10
CA GLU A 285 -11.40 16.28 -16.25
C GLU A 285 -11.44 15.53 -17.59
N GLU A 286 -10.98 14.27 -17.60
CA GLU A 286 -11.07 13.34 -18.75
C GLU A 286 -12.48 12.76 -18.96
N ASN A 287 -13.48 13.10 -18.14
CA ASN A 287 -14.85 12.55 -18.16
C ASN A 287 -14.88 11.01 -17.92
N ALA A 288 -13.96 10.48 -17.12
CA ALA A 288 -13.89 9.06 -16.81
C ALA A 288 -14.99 8.58 -15.83
N PHE A 289 -15.72 9.51 -15.23
CA PHE A 289 -16.87 9.27 -14.36
C PHE A 289 -18.16 9.68 -15.04
N SER A 290 -19.21 8.85 -14.92
CA SER A 290 -20.52 9.20 -15.45
C SER A 290 -21.11 10.43 -14.77
N ARG A 291 -21.78 11.27 -15.53
CA ARG A 291 -22.53 12.40 -14.98
C ARG A 291 -23.59 11.90 -14.00
N GLY A 292 -23.68 12.54 -12.83
CA GLY A 292 -24.59 12.13 -11.75
C GLY A 292 -23.95 11.13 -10.77
N SER A 293 -22.76 10.56 -11.07
CA SER A 293 -22.11 9.62 -10.18
C SER A 293 -21.46 10.27 -8.96
N THR A 294 -21.32 9.47 -7.92
CA THR A 294 -20.62 9.81 -6.68
C THR A 294 -19.31 9.04 -6.58
N VAL A 295 -18.21 9.76 -6.39
CA VAL A 295 -16.86 9.21 -6.21
C VAL A 295 -16.45 9.41 -4.76
N ALA A 296 -16.07 8.33 -4.07
CA ALA A 296 -15.53 8.38 -2.71
C ALA A 296 -14.01 8.16 -2.71
N ALA A 297 -13.25 9.14 -2.25
CA ALA A 297 -11.81 9.03 -2.05
C ALA A 297 -11.50 8.61 -0.61
N VAL A 298 -10.75 7.53 -0.41
CA VAL A 298 -10.32 7.07 0.91
C VAL A 298 -9.07 7.83 1.35
N ILE A 299 -9.19 8.66 2.37
CA ILE A 299 -8.08 9.38 2.98
C ILE A 299 -7.39 8.45 3.97
N THR A 300 -6.40 7.71 3.48
CA THR A 300 -5.75 6.61 4.21
C THR A 300 -4.77 7.05 5.28
N GLY A 301 -4.48 8.33 5.39
CA GLY A 301 -3.56 8.88 6.37
C GLY A 301 -3.46 10.40 6.28
N ARG A 302 -2.77 11.00 7.22
CA ARG A 302 -2.48 12.43 7.27
C ARG A 302 -0.97 12.68 7.22
N PRO A 303 -0.51 13.88 6.88
CA PRO A 303 0.89 14.24 6.96
C PRO A 303 1.46 13.93 8.34
N PHE A 304 2.64 13.36 8.36
CA PHE A 304 3.42 13.29 9.60
C PHE A 304 4.08 14.67 9.77
N PRO A 305 4.06 15.29 10.96
CA PRO A 305 4.50 16.68 11.14
C PRO A 305 5.89 17.01 10.60
N GLU A 306 6.74 16.00 10.43
CA GLU A 306 8.12 16.13 9.99
C GLU A 306 8.36 15.64 8.55
N GLN A 307 7.32 15.24 7.84
CA GLN A 307 7.42 14.79 6.42
C GLN A 307 7.53 15.96 5.43
N ASN A 308 7.31 17.18 5.87
CA ASN A 308 7.38 18.35 4.99
C ASN A 308 8.82 18.78 4.67
N ASP A 309 9.82 18.18 5.31
CA ASP A 309 11.24 18.48 5.08
C ASP A 309 11.97 17.34 4.33
N TRP A 310 11.51 17.07 3.10
CA TRP A 310 12.19 16.14 2.19
C TRP A 310 13.36 16.79 1.44
N SER A 311 13.61 18.08 1.63
CA SER A 311 14.65 18.87 0.95
C SER A 311 16.08 18.38 1.22
N GLY A 312 16.30 17.58 2.28
CA GLY A 312 17.60 17.03 2.65
C GLY A 312 17.96 15.67 2.04
N LEU A 313 17.05 15.01 1.35
CA LEU A 313 17.34 13.76 0.65
C LEU A 313 17.68 14.08 -0.80
N GLY A 314 18.95 14.36 -1.08
CA GLY A 314 19.47 14.44 -2.43
C GLY A 314 19.05 13.22 -3.27
N PRO A 315 19.02 13.32 -4.62
CA PRO A 315 18.59 12.24 -5.49
C PRO A 315 19.47 11.01 -5.18
N GLY A 316 18.83 9.94 -4.69
CA GLY A 316 19.50 8.67 -4.47
C GLY A 316 20.19 8.27 -5.78
N PRO A 317 21.33 7.54 -5.74
CA PRO A 317 22.14 7.25 -6.90
C PRO A 317 21.26 6.75 -8.05
N ALA A 318 21.39 7.41 -9.20
CA ALA A 318 20.67 7.06 -10.42
C ALA A 318 20.87 5.57 -10.68
N ARG A 319 19.79 4.80 -10.71
CA ARG A 319 19.85 3.38 -11.08
C ARG A 319 20.42 3.32 -12.50
N ARG A 320 21.58 2.69 -12.66
CA ARG A 320 22.08 2.30 -13.98
C ARG A 320 20.95 1.53 -14.69
N PRO A 321 20.64 1.87 -15.94
CA PRO A 321 19.70 1.07 -16.71
C PRO A 321 20.26 -0.36 -16.82
N LEU A 322 19.41 -1.35 -16.57
CA LEU A 322 19.74 -2.75 -16.83
C LEU A 322 20.13 -2.89 -18.30
N PRO A 323 21.18 -3.69 -18.64
CA PRO A 323 21.54 -3.95 -20.02
C PRO A 323 20.31 -4.49 -20.76
N ARG A 324 19.98 -3.89 -21.90
CA ARG A 324 18.99 -4.45 -22.82
C ARG A 324 19.50 -5.81 -23.25
N GLU A 325 18.76 -6.87 -23.01
CA GLU A 325 19.01 -8.17 -23.63
C GLU A 325 19.04 -7.96 -25.15
N ARG A 326 20.19 -8.23 -25.74
CA ARG A 326 20.34 -8.22 -27.19
C ARG A 326 19.45 -9.33 -27.72
N GLY A 327 18.41 -8.98 -28.44
CA GLY A 327 17.58 -9.91 -29.19
C GLY A 327 18.49 -10.78 -30.07
N ARG A 328 18.31 -12.07 -29.98
CA ARG A 328 18.92 -13.03 -30.95
C ARG A 328 18.42 -12.65 -32.34
N ALA A 329 19.35 -12.09 -33.10
CA ALA A 329 19.16 -11.86 -34.53
C ALA A 329 19.01 -13.22 -35.23
N GLY A 330 17.86 -13.45 -35.82
CA GLY A 330 17.62 -14.58 -36.70
C GLY A 330 18.55 -14.54 -37.87
N GLY A 331 19.40 -15.57 -38.01
CA GLY A 331 20.23 -15.78 -39.18
C GLY A 331 19.38 -16.13 -40.41
N LYS A 332 19.37 -15.23 -41.39
CA LYS A 332 18.89 -15.53 -42.74
C LYS A 332 19.99 -16.33 -43.45
N GLY A 333 19.64 -17.54 -43.91
CA GLY A 333 20.45 -18.35 -44.78
C GLY A 333 20.70 -17.65 -46.13
N ARG A 334 21.88 -17.77 -46.62
CA ARG A 334 22.22 -17.63 -48.05
C ARG A 334 22.67 -18.99 -48.56
N GLY A 335 22.03 -19.41 -49.64
CA GLY A 335 22.34 -20.61 -50.39
C GLY A 335 23.66 -20.46 -51.16
N GLY A 336 24.24 -21.56 -51.56
CA GLY A 336 25.37 -21.70 -52.42
C GLY A 336 25.54 -23.16 -52.78
N GLU A 337 25.32 -23.44 -54.06
CA GLU A 337 25.35 -24.71 -54.80
C GLU A 337 26.75 -25.41 -54.68
N THR A 338 26.75 -26.69 -54.80
CA THR A 338 27.18 -27.58 -55.92
C THR A 338 27.76 -28.92 -55.40
N GLY A 339 27.34 -29.97 -56.07
CA GLY A 339 28.15 -31.07 -56.56
C GLY A 339 28.23 -32.36 -55.73
N GLY A 340 27.41 -33.36 -56.02
CA GLY A 340 27.86 -34.47 -56.86
C GLY A 340 28.08 -35.81 -56.15
N HIS A 341 27.34 -36.86 -56.61
CA HIS A 341 27.64 -38.31 -56.57
C HIS A 341 27.72 -39.01 -55.19
N GLY A 342 27.10 -40.09 -54.94
CA GLY A 342 26.60 -41.21 -55.68
C GLY A 342 26.28 -42.39 -54.74
N LEU A 343 25.23 -43.09 -55.08
CA LEU A 343 25.01 -44.54 -54.96
C LEU A 343 25.15 -45.24 -53.57
N GLY A 344 24.06 -45.96 -53.23
CA GLY A 344 24.13 -47.16 -52.42
C GLY A 344 22.96 -47.48 -51.52
N VAL A 345 21.94 -48.17 -52.04
CA VAL A 345 20.80 -48.82 -51.35
C VAL A 345 21.16 -50.30 -51.16
N PRO A 346 20.35 -51.16 -50.46
CA PRO A 346 19.95 -51.31 -49.06
C PRO A 346 20.36 -52.70 -48.51
N PRO A 347 19.59 -53.54 -47.81
CA PRO A 347 18.78 -53.44 -46.58
C PRO A 347 19.19 -54.45 -45.52
N SER A 348 18.71 -54.28 -44.33
CA SER A 348 18.10 -55.34 -43.47
C SER A 348 17.47 -54.70 -42.25
#